data_7b45bbddff3a5ffa3dfaa50266b14f43
#
_entry.id   7b45bbddff3a5ffa3dfaa50266b14f43
#
_cell.length_a   1.000
_cell.length_b   1.000
_cell.length_c   1.000
_cell.angle_alpha   90.00
_cell.angle_beta   90.00
_cell.angle_gamma   90.00
#
_symmetry.space_group_name_H-M   'P 1'
#
loop_
_entity.id
_entity.type
_entity.pdbx_description
1 polymer ?
#
loop_
_entity_poly.entity_id
_entity_poly.type
_entity_poly.pdbx_seq_one_letter_code
_entity_poly.pdbx_strand_id
1 'polypeptide(L)'
;MAFLQYEGVGITAMSAAVPKRIIVNREYTEVFTKEEAAEIVDKTGIEQRRFADANTCSSDLCLAAAEKLIADNGIDKDDIDLLVFISQTPDYRMPATSVTL
;
A
#
# COMPACT_ATOMS: atom_id res chain seq x y z
N MET A 1 7.23 10.23 -30.28
CA MET A 1 6.76 9.39 -29.17
C MET A 1 7.40 8.02 -29.35
N ALA A 2 8.14 7.53 -28.37
CA ALA A 2 8.75 6.19 -28.44
C ALA A 2 7.76 5.16 -27.90
N PHE A 3 7.55 4.08 -28.65
CA PHE A 3 6.80 2.91 -28.18
C PHE A 3 7.81 1.82 -27.82
N LEU A 4 7.69 1.30 -26.59
CA LEU A 4 8.43 0.14 -26.14
C LEU A 4 7.44 -1.02 -26.00
N GLN A 5 7.76 -2.13 -26.61
CA GLN A 5 6.97 -3.36 -26.52
C GLN A 5 7.87 -4.48 -26.04
N TYR A 6 7.43 -5.17 -24.99
CA TYR A 6 8.13 -6.31 -24.43
C TYR A 6 7.23 -7.54 -24.50
N GLU A 7 7.82 -8.69 -24.81
CA GLU A 7 7.17 -9.99 -24.81
C GLU A 7 7.71 -10.84 -23.66
N GLY A 8 6.93 -11.78 -23.16
CA GLY A 8 7.33 -12.68 -22.07
C GLY A 8 7.39 -12.03 -20.70
N VAL A 9 6.72 -10.87 -20.51
CA VAL A 9 6.65 -10.16 -19.22
C VAL A 9 5.41 -10.61 -18.46
N GLY A 10 5.56 -10.91 -17.16
CA GLY A 10 4.45 -11.29 -16.29
C GLY A 10 4.70 -10.94 -14.83
N ILE A 11 3.65 -11.04 -14.01
CA ILE A 11 3.76 -10.89 -12.55
C ILE A 11 4.25 -12.22 -11.98
N THR A 12 5.43 -12.22 -11.37
CA THR A 12 6.06 -13.43 -10.81
C THR A 12 5.81 -13.59 -9.32
N ALA A 13 5.65 -12.49 -8.59
CA ALA A 13 5.38 -12.51 -7.16
C ALA A 13 4.59 -11.28 -6.72
N MET A 14 3.86 -11.41 -5.61
CA MET A 14 3.13 -10.31 -4.96
C MET A 14 3.27 -10.41 -3.46
N SER A 15 3.33 -9.25 -2.79
CA SER A 15 3.32 -9.15 -1.33
C SER A 15 2.52 -7.92 -0.90
N ALA A 16 2.08 -7.93 0.35
CA ALA A 16 1.36 -6.80 0.93
C ALA A 16 1.72 -6.61 2.40
N ALA A 17 1.76 -5.36 2.84
CA ALA A 17 1.84 -4.99 4.25
C ALA A 17 0.69 -4.05 4.59
N VAL A 18 0.12 -4.22 5.77
CA VAL A 18 -1.02 -3.43 6.25
C VAL A 18 -0.81 -3.03 7.71
N PRO A 19 -1.31 -1.85 8.14
CA PRO A 19 -1.25 -1.44 9.54
C PRO A 19 -1.96 -2.43 10.47
N LYS A 20 -1.53 -2.49 11.73
CA LYS A 20 -2.11 -3.40 12.73
C LYS A 20 -3.49 -2.96 13.22
N ARG A 21 -3.71 -1.65 13.37
CA ARG A 21 -4.95 -1.10 13.92
C ARG A 21 -6.11 -1.36 12.95
N ILE A 22 -7.12 -2.07 13.43
CA ILE A 22 -8.37 -2.33 12.72
C ILE A 22 -9.44 -1.39 13.28
N ILE A 23 -10.21 -0.79 12.39
CA ILE A 23 -11.41 -0.02 12.72
C ILE A 23 -12.59 -0.73 12.09
N VAL A 24 -13.57 -1.07 12.93
CA VAL A 24 -14.88 -1.56 12.49
C VAL A 24 -15.72 -0.36 12.09
N ASN A 25 -16.06 -0.24 10.81
CA ASN A 25 -16.67 0.97 10.28
C ASN A 25 -18.06 1.24 10.87
N ARG A 26 -18.84 0.20 11.17
CA ARG A 26 -20.16 0.35 11.83
C ARG A 26 -20.09 0.93 13.24
N GLU A 27 -18.94 0.81 13.89
CA GLU A 27 -18.70 1.29 15.26
C GLU A 27 -17.93 2.62 15.29
N TYR A 28 -17.56 3.15 14.12
CA TYR A 28 -16.76 4.36 14.01
C TYR A 28 -17.61 5.60 14.13
N THR A 29 -17.67 6.16 15.35
CA THR A 29 -18.50 7.32 15.72
C THR A 29 -17.69 8.58 16.02
N GLU A 30 -16.40 8.62 15.68
CA GLU A 30 -15.57 9.81 15.85
C GLU A 30 -15.97 10.96 14.89
N VAL A 31 -16.54 10.62 13.72
CA VAL A 31 -16.92 11.57 12.67
C VAL A 31 -18.40 11.44 12.27
N PHE A 32 -18.95 10.23 12.39
CA PHE A 32 -20.29 9.89 11.94
C PHE A 32 -21.19 9.49 13.12
N THR A 33 -22.49 9.68 12.98
CA THR A 33 -23.46 9.02 13.86
C THR A 33 -23.47 7.52 13.60
N LYS A 34 -24.02 6.73 14.51
CA LYS A 34 -24.10 5.28 14.36
C LYS A 34 -24.94 4.86 13.15
N GLU A 35 -25.99 5.62 12.89
CA GLU A 35 -26.90 5.42 11.77
C GLU A 35 -26.20 5.69 10.43
N GLU A 36 -25.47 6.82 10.34
CA GLU A 36 -24.68 7.17 9.15
C GLU A 36 -23.56 6.16 8.89
N ALA A 37 -22.87 5.71 9.92
CA ALA A 37 -21.82 4.69 9.81
C ALA A 37 -22.39 3.36 9.28
N ALA A 38 -23.57 2.96 9.76
CA ALA A 38 -24.26 1.77 9.26
C ALA A 38 -24.68 1.92 7.78
N GLU A 39 -25.26 3.07 7.42
CA GLU A 39 -25.66 3.36 6.04
C GLU A 39 -24.46 3.36 5.07
N ILE A 40 -23.33 3.94 5.47
CA ILE A 40 -22.09 3.93 4.67
C ILE A 40 -21.61 2.51 4.43
N VAL A 41 -21.62 1.66 5.46
CA VAL A 41 -21.20 0.26 5.32
C VAL A 41 -22.16 -0.49 4.40
N ASP A 42 -23.47 -0.29 4.55
CA ASP A 42 -24.48 -0.96 3.71
C ASP A 42 -24.35 -0.57 2.23
N LYS A 43 -23.96 0.69 1.95
CA LYS A 43 -23.74 1.17 0.58
C LYS A 43 -22.40 0.73 -0.02
N THR A 44 -21.36 0.64 0.79
CA THR A 44 -19.99 0.40 0.31
C THR A 44 -19.55 -1.06 0.43
N GLY A 45 -20.16 -1.83 1.34
CA GLY A 45 -19.74 -3.17 1.70
C GLY A 45 -18.43 -3.22 2.48
N ILE A 46 -17.87 -2.08 2.89
CA ILE A 46 -16.58 -2.01 3.60
C ILE A 46 -16.81 -2.07 5.10
N GLU A 47 -16.73 -3.27 5.66
CA GLU A 47 -16.95 -3.52 7.09
C GLU A 47 -15.80 -3.03 7.97
N GLN A 48 -14.57 -3.15 7.49
CA GLN A 48 -13.38 -2.83 8.27
C GLN A 48 -12.34 -2.11 7.41
N ARG A 49 -11.54 -1.28 8.05
CA ARG A 49 -10.38 -0.63 7.46
C ARG A 49 -9.21 -0.64 8.44
N ARG A 50 -8.01 -0.42 7.91
CA ARG A 50 -6.80 -0.36 8.73
C ARG A 50 -6.22 1.04 8.72
N PHE A 51 -5.73 1.47 9.88
CA PHE A 51 -5.12 2.77 10.08
C PHE A 51 -3.67 2.61 10.51
N ALA A 52 -2.79 3.34 9.83
CA ALA A 52 -1.43 3.56 10.29
C ALA A 52 -1.43 4.50 11.52
N ASP A 53 -0.41 4.36 12.34
CA ASP A 53 -0.15 5.35 13.38
C ASP A 53 0.52 6.61 12.78
N ALA A 54 0.74 7.62 13.62
CA ALA A 54 1.30 8.91 13.18
C ALA A 54 2.77 8.84 12.73
N ASN A 55 3.44 7.72 12.98
CA ASN A 55 4.85 7.53 12.66
C ASN A 55 5.07 6.57 11.49
N THR A 56 3.98 6.05 10.90
CA THR A 56 4.06 5.08 9.79
C THR A 56 3.67 5.75 8.48
N CYS A 57 4.61 5.82 7.54
CA CYS A 57 4.41 6.34 6.20
C CYS A 57 4.03 5.25 5.19
N SER A 58 3.63 5.66 3.98
CA SER A 58 3.35 4.71 2.89
C SER A 58 4.61 3.94 2.49
N SER A 59 5.77 4.58 2.52
CA SER A 59 7.06 3.96 2.23
C SER A 59 7.41 2.84 3.21
N ASP A 60 7.14 3.01 4.51
CA ASP A 60 7.40 1.97 5.52
C ASP A 60 6.62 0.69 5.22
N LEU A 61 5.36 0.82 4.83
CA LEU A 61 4.53 -0.32 4.44
C LEU A 61 5.02 -0.96 3.14
N CYS A 62 5.40 -0.13 2.16
CA CYS A 62 5.95 -0.62 0.89
C CYS A 62 7.28 -1.33 1.09
N LEU A 63 8.17 -0.78 1.92
CA LEU A 63 9.45 -1.39 2.26
C LEU A 63 9.24 -2.76 2.92
N ALA A 64 8.37 -2.83 3.93
CA ALA A 64 8.07 -4.10 4.61
C ALA A 64 7.49 -5.16 3.64
N ALA A 65 6.64 -4.75 2.70
CA ALA A 65 6.11 -5.63 1.67
C ALA A 65 7.20 -6.07 0.68
N ALA A 66 8.06 -5.14 0.24
CA ALA A 66 9.15 -5.43 -0.70
C ALA A 66 10.20 -6.36 -0.09
N GLU A 67 10.64 -6.10 1.13
CA GLU A 67 11.60 -6.97 1.82
C GLU A 67 11.06 -8.39 2.02
N LYS A 68 9.79 -8.51 2.40
CA LYS A 68 9.13 -9.81 2.49
C LYS A 68 9.07 -10.52 1.14
N LEU A 69 8.72 -9.81 0.06
CA LEU A 69 8.65 -10.34 -1.29
C LEU A 69 10.02 -10.90 -1.73
N ILE A 70 11.07 -10.10 -1.52
CA ILE A 70 12.45 -10.44 -1.87
C ILE A 70 12.90 -11.69 -1.11
N ALA A 71 12.68 -11.70 0.22
CA ALA A 71 13.09 -12.82 1.08
C ALA A 71 12.33 -14.12 0.75
N ASP A 72 11.01 -14.05 0.60
CA ASP A 72 10.16 -15.22 0.33
C ASP A 72 10.46 -15.87 -1.03
N ASN A 73 10.93 -15.10 -2.00
CA ASN A 73 11.19 -15.58 -3.36
C ASN A 73 12.68 -15.71 -3.71
N GLY A 74 13.58 -15.39 -2.78
CA GLY A 74 15.03 -15.48 -3.01
C GLY A 74 15.51 -14.57 -4.14
N ILE A 75 14.90 -13.39 -4.27
CA ILE A 75 15.26 -12.40 -5.31
C ILE A 75 16.57 -11.74 -4.90
N ASP A 76 17.54 -11.66 -5.83
CA ASP A 76 18.72 -10.84 -5.63
C ASP A 76 18.36 -9.37 -5.89
N LYS A 77 18.69 -8.49 -4.96
CA LYS A 77 18.44 -7.05 -5.10
C LYS A 77 19.21 -6.43 -6.26
N ASP A 78 20.36 -6.99 -6.59
CA ASP A 78 21.19 -6.54 -7.71
C ASP A 78 20.57 -6.87 -9.09
N ASP A 79 19.59 -7.77 -9.14
CA ASP A 79 18.82 -8.10 -10.34
C ASP A 79 17.63 -7.15 -10.59
N ILE A 80 17.42 -6.18 -9.70
CA ILE A 80 16.30 -5.23 -9.81
C ILE A 80 16.73 -4.01 -10.63
N ASP A 81 16.32 -3.92 -11.89
CA ASP A 81 16.66 -2.81 -12.78
C ASP A 81 15.77 -1.58 -12.60
N LEU A 82 14.54 -1.74 -12.11
CA LEU A 82 13.58 -0.64 -11.98
C LEU A 82 12.70 -0.81 -10.76
N LEU A 83 12.62 0.25 -9.95
CA LEU A 83 11.67 0.39 -8.86
C LEU A 83 10.68 1.51 -9.16
N VAL A 84 9.39 1.19 -9.15
CA VAL A 84 8.31 2.16 -9.34
C VAL A 84 7.48 2.26 -8.06
N PHE A 85 7.50 3.44 -7.44
CA PHE A 85 6.67 3.74 -6.27
C PHE A 85 5.50 4.63 -6.69
N ILE A 86 4.28 4.17 -6.43
CA ILE A 86 3.05 4.91 -6.73
C ILE A 86 2.32 5.20 -5.44
N SER A 87 2.13 6.49 -5.12
CA SER A 87 1.42 6.93 -3.93
C SER A 87 0.71 8.26 -4.16
N GLN A 88 -0.44 8.45 -3.53
CA GLN A 88 -1.11 9.76 -3.41
C GLN A 88 -0.58 10.55 -2.20
N THR A 89 0.10 9.88 -1.28
CA THR A 89 0.65 10.45 -0.05
C THR A 89 2.13 10.10 0.08
N PRO A 90 3.00 10.65 -0.81
CA PRO A 90 4.44 10.41 -0.72
C PRO A 90 5.00 11.06 0.55
N ASP A 91 6.07 10.50 1.09
CA ASP A 91 6.73 11.00 2.31
C ASP A 91 7.29 12.41 2.09
N TYR A 92 7.82 12.65 0.88
CA TYR A 92 8.37 13.94 0.45
C TYR A 92 7.90 14.27 -0.96
N ARG A 93 7.81 15.57 -1.24
CA ARG A 93 7.59 16.04 -2.63
C ARG A 93 8.83 15.85 -3.49
N MET A 94 10.00 16.00 -2.88
CA MET A 94 11.33 15.76 -3.46
C MET A 94 12.32 15.43 -2.35
N PRO A 95 13.25 14.47 -2.53
CA PRO A 95 13.35 13.54 -3.67
C PRO A 95 12.15 12.60 -3.79
N ALA A 96 12.04 11.87 -4.93
CA ALA A 96 10.99 10.86 -5.09
C ALA A 96 11.18 9.75 -4.05
N THR A 97 10.09 9.27 -3.44
CA THR A 97 10.13 8.24 -2.38
C THR A 97 10.82 6.95 -2.84
N SER A 98 10.75 6.60 -4.14
CA SER A 98 11.47 5.45 -4.71
C SER A 98 12.99 5.52 -4.59
N VAL A 99 13.56 6.70 -4.34
CA VAL A 99 15.02 6.87 -4.15
C VAL A 99 15.44 6.57 -2.71
N THR A 100 14.49 6.59 -1.77
CA THR A 100 14.72 6.33 -0.35
C THR A 100 14.37 4.90 0.08
N LEU A 101 13.69 4.17 -0.78
CA LEU A 101 13.38 2.76 -0.61
C LEU A 101 14.54 1.87 -1.03
#